data_122b89c0356ab64b366374b248266bba
#
_entry.id   122b89c0356ab64b366374b248266bba
#
_cell.length_a   1.000
_cell.length_b   1.000
_cell.length_c   1.000
_cell.angle_alpha   90.00
_cell.angle_beta   90.00
_cell.angle_gamma   90.00
#
_symmetry.space_group_name_H-M   'P 1'
#
loop_
_entity.id
_entity.type
_entity.pdbx_description
1 polymer ?
#
loop_
_entity_poly.entity_id
_entity_poly.type
_entity_poly.pdbx_seq_one_letter_code
_entity_poly.pdbx_strand_id
1 'polypeptide(L)'
;KAGMQFSYGISNFEERVYFGEKSWYAANLKKEYAPDSPNSGYLSSESEMPVGGELRLNSTKNENYSVRANLSFNKFLDKENTHQFQASVIGELSSTLYTGFAITKRGYIPERGMLFDDVNLPDSWGYLEFPNYDGWLKSNPSAKGILTHNLTRQVGLVGTLFYAYKDAYIFNANMRIDGSNKFGDRSNEKLNPIW
;
A
#
# COMPACT_ATOMS: atom_id res chain seq x y z
N LYS A 1 -15.63 33.61 -12.76
CA LYS A 1 -14.30 33.03 -13.06
C LYS A 1 -14.41 31.51 -13.01
N ALA A 2 -13.69 30.81 -13.86
CA ALA A 2 -13.61 29.35 -13.86
C ALA A 2 -12.14 28.94 -13.83
N GLY A 3 -11.83 27.85 -13.15
CA GLY A 3 -10.51 27.28 -13.09
C GLY A 3 -10.58 25.77 -13.02
N MET A 4 -9.56 25.09 -13.54
CA MET A 4 -9.40 23.65 -13.46
C MET A 4 -7.93 23.33 -13.16
N GLN A 5 -7.72 22.39 -12.28
CA GLN A 5 -6.41 21.89 -11.91
C GLN A 5 -6.43 20.37 -12.03
N PHE A 6 -5.40 19.82 -12.63
CA PHE A 6 -5.13 18.39 -12.68
C PHE A 6 -3.79 18.13 -12.02
N SER A 7 -3.71 17.10 -11.22
CA SER A 7 -2.44 16.59 -10.71
C SER A 7 -2.36 15.07 -10.88
N TYR A 8 -1.18 14.61 -11.20
CA TYR A 8 -0.85 13.19 -11.29
C TYR A 8 0.50 12.96 -10.60
N GLY A 9 0.57 11.94 -9.79
CA GLY A 9 1.79 11.55 -9.10
C GLY A 9 1.96 10.04 -9.11
N ILE A 10 3.20 9.61 -9.23
CA ILE A 10 3.61 8.23 -9.12
C ILE A 10 4.81 8.15 -8.18
N SER A 11 4.76 7.20 -7.27
CA SER A 11 5.87 6.90 -6.36
C SER A 11 6.10 5.40 -6.34
N ASN A 12 7.33 5.00 -6.62
CA ASN A 12 7.78 3.63 -6.54
C ASN A 12 8.78 3.51 -5.41
N PHE A 13 8.64 2.47 -4.63
CA PHE A 13 9.59 2.09 -3.58
C PHE A 13 9.96 0.63 -3.78
N GLU A 14 11.26 0.36 -3.79
CA GLU A 14 11.81 -0.98 -3.83
C GLU A 14 12.80 -1.15 -2.70
N GLU A 15 12.61 -2.21 -1.95
CA GLU A 15 13.49 -2.61 -0.87
C GLU A 15 14.00 -4.02 -1.15
N ARG A 16 15.29 -4.18 -1.01
CA ARG A 16 15.96 -5.46 -1.14
C ARG A 16 16.86 -5.67 0.07
N VAL A 17 16.52 -6.65 0.91
CA VAL A 17 17.31 -7.03 2.07
C VAL A 17 17.87 -8.42 1.83
N TYR A 18 19.18 -8.56 1.97
CA TYR A 18 19.88 -9.82 1.79
C TYR A 18 20.65 -10.19 3.06
N PHE A 19 20.38 -11.36 3.58
CA PHE A 19 21.17 -11.99 4.63
C PHE A 19 22.00 -13.10 4.00
N GLY A 20 23.30 -12.88 3.86
CA GLY A 20 24.22 -13.86 3.26
C GLY A 20 24.25 -15.17 4.02
N GLU A 21 24.61 -16.25 3.34
CA GLU A 21 24.69 -17.60 3.90
C GLU A 21 25.56 -17.68 5.16
N LYS A 22 26.66 -16.93 5.21
CA LYS A 22 27.59 -16.87 6.34
C LYS A 22 27.20 -15.91 7.45
N SER A 23 26.04 -15.22 7.30
CA SER A 23 25.57 -14.33 8.35
C SER A 23 25.10 -15.10 9.58
N TRP A 24 25.21 -14.47 10.75
CA TRP A 24 24.69 -15.03 12.00
C TRP A 24 23.20 -15.37 11.87
N TYR A 25 22.45 -14.54 11.18
CA TYR A 25 21.02 -14.75 10.92
C TYR A 25 20.77 -16.05 10.14
N ALA A 26 21.41 -16.23 9.00
CA ALA A 26 21.26 -17.44 8.19
C ALA A 26 21.75 -18.69 8.90
N ALA A 27 22.84 -18.60 9.70
CA ALA A 27 23.34 -19.70 10.50
C ALA A 27 22.35 -20.14 11.59
N ASN A 28 21.66 -19.19 12.24
CA ASN A 28 20.62 -19.52 13.21
C ASN A 28 19.39 -20.15 12.57
N LEU A 29 18.95 -19.63 11.40
CA LEU A 29 17.87 -20.25 10.66
C LEU A 29 18.19 -21.69 10.26
N LYS A 30 19.42 -21.96 9.78
CA LYS A 30 19.84 -23.34 9.46
C LYS A 30 19.76 -24.27 10.66
N LYS A 31 20.12 -23.79 11.86
CA LYS A 31 19.98 -24.55 13.10
C LYS A 31 18.53 -24.79 13.48
N GLU A 32 17.66 -23.80 13.27
CA GLU A 32 16.24 -23.91 13.58
C GLU A 32 15.56 -25.03 12.76
N TYR A 33 16.02 -25.24 11.53
CA TYR A 33 15.51 -26.28 10.63
C TYR A 33 16.47 -27.49 10.47
N ALA A 34 17.34 -27.67 11.43
CA ALA A 34 18.17 -28.88 11.53
C ALA A 34 17.51 -29.91 12.48
N PRO A 35 17.73 -31.20 12.24
CA PRO A 35 17.20 -32.24 13.13
C PRO A 35 17.71 -32.06 14.57
N ASP A 36 16.79 -32.03 15.51
CA ASP A 36 17.08 -31.90 16.93
C ASP A 36 17.34 -33.28 17.53
N SER A 37 18.53 -33.81 17.29
CA SER A 37 18.91 -35.05 17.92
C SER A 37 20.25 -34.91 18.67
N PRO A 38 20.23 -34.85 19.98
CA PRO A 38 21.44 -34.76 20.78
C PRO A 38 22.39 -35.98 20.64
N ASN A 39 21.88 -37.06 20.03
CA ASN A 39 22.64 -38.32 19.85
C ASN A 39 22.94 -38.66 18.37
N SER A 40 22.49 -37.87 17.41
CA SER A 40 22.56 -38.26 16.00
C SER A 40 23.86 -37.89 15.31
N GLY A 41 24.71 -37.05 15.91
CA GLY A 41 25.93 -36.57 15.24
C GLY A 41 25.67 -35.77 13.96
N TYR A 42 24.42 -35.41 13.69
CA TYR A 42 24.06 -34.61 12.51
C TYR A 42 24.64 -33.19 12.63
N LEU A 43 25.36 -32.82 11.59
CA LEU A 43 25.92 -31.49 11.50
C LEU A 43 24.85 -30.51 10.99
N SER A 44 25.01 -29.23 11.29
CA SER A 44 24.15 -28.15 10.78
C SER A 44 24.11 -28.05 9.25
N SER A 45 24.88 -28.87 8.53
CA SER A 45 24.86 -29.04 7.08
C SER A 45 23.65 -29.83 6.58
N GLU A 46 22.93 -30.52 7.47
CA GLU A 46 21.78 -31.37 7.13
C GLU A 46 20.43 -30.70 7.38
N SER A 47 20.42 -29.37 7.46
CA SER A 47 19.18 -28.59 7.59
C SER A 47 18.29 -28.77 6.36
N GLU A 48 16.98 -28.80 6.54
CA GLU A 48 15.99 -28.75 5.44
C GLU A 48 16.09 -27.43 4.66
N MET A 49 16.69 -26.40 5.24
CA MET A 49 16.88 -25.14 4.53
C MET A 49 17.78 -25.28 3.31
N PRO A 50 17.43 -24.65 2.18
CA PRO A 50 18.28 -24.62 1.00
C PRO A 50 19.61 -23.94 1.30
N VAL A 51 20.65 -24.33 0.56
CA VAL A 51 21.98 -23.70 0.62
C VAL A 51 21.87 -22.25 0.11
N GLY A 52 22.47 -21.32 0.84
CA GLY A 52 22.43 -19.90 0.48
C GLY A 52 21.88 -19.02 1.59
N GLY A 53 21.60 -17.78 1.25
CA GLY A 53 21.07 -16.76 2.16
C GLY A 53 19.58 -16.57 2.05
N GLU A 54 19.05 -15.61 2.80
CA GLU A 54 17.66 -15.15 2.71
C GLU A 54 17.61 -13.83 1.94
N LEU A 55 16.75 -13.75 0.93
CA LEU A 55 16.42 -12.53 0.19
C LEU A 55 14.99 -12.12 0.49
N ARG A 56 14.83 -10.90 0.94
CA ARG A 56 13.53 -10.23 1.10
C ARG A 56 13.40 -9.17 0.04
N LEU A 57 12.33 -9.23 -0.71
CA LEU A 57 11.98 -8.22 -1.70
C LEU A 57 10.66 -7.58 -1.29
N ASN A 58 10.61 -6.26 -1.32
CA ASN A 58 9.41 -5.48 -1.11
C ASN A 58 9.36 -4.40 -2.19
N SER A 59 8.32 -4.39 -2.99
CA SER A 59 8.08 -3.39 -4.01
C SER A 59 6.70 -2.81 -3.81
N THR A 60 6.61 -1.49 -3.76
CA THR A 60 5.33 -0.80 -3.66
C THR A 60 5.27 0.31 -4.69
N LYS A 61 4.10 0.48 -5.29
CA LYS A 61 3.78 1.53 -6.24
C LYS A 61 2.53 2.25 -5.77
N ASN A 62 2.63 3.56 -5.70
CA ASN A 62 1.52 4.44 -5.39
C ASN A 62 1.27 5.37 -6.57
N GLU A 63 0.09 5.25 -7.17
CA GLU A 63 -0.38 6.12 -8.24
C GLU A 63 -1.54 6.96 -7.73
N ASN A 64 -1.41 8.27 -7.87
CA ASN A 64 -2.46 9.19 -7.47
C ASN A 64 -2.78 10.17 -8.61
N TYR A 65 -4.04 10.49 -8.75
CA TYR A 65 -4.47 11.61 -9.56
C TYR A 65 -5.57 12.38 -8.87
N SER A 66 -5.60 13.68 -9.11
CA SER A 66 -6.70 14.51 -8.68
C SER A 66 -7.09 15.51 -9.75
N VAL A 67 -8.38 15.77 -9.81
CA VAL A 67 -8.98 16.80 -10.65
C VAL A 67 -9.78 17.71 -9.76
N ARG A 68 -9.51 19.01 -9.82
CA ARG A 68 -10.24 20.02 -9.09
C ARG A 68 -10.76 21.06 -10.08
N ALA A 69 -12.06 21.30 -10.06
CA ALA A 69 -12.70 22.35 -10.85
C ALA A 69 -13.34 23.36 -9.91
N ASN A 70 -13.21 24.63 -10.22
CA ASN A 70 -13.82 25.70 -9.46
C ASN A 70 -14.56 26.68 -10.38
N LEU A 71 -15.73 27.07 -9.97
CA LEU A 71 -16.53 28.14 -10.57
C LEU A 71 -16.79 29.18 -9.50
N SER A 72 -16.52 30.44 -9.81
CA SER A 72 -16.82 31.54 -8.89
C SER A 72 -17.54 32.67 -9.62
N PHE A 73 -18.55 33.18 -8.98
CA PHE A 73 -19.33 34.32 -9.42
C PHE A 73 -19.26 35.40 -8.33
N ASN A 74 -18.96 36.63 -8.73
CA ASN A 74 -18.96 37.78 -7.84
C ASN A 74 -19.51 38.98 -8.61
N LYS A 75 -20.57 39.58 -8.13
CA LYS A 75 -21.22 40.71 -8.78
C LYS A 75 -21.95 41.57 -7.76
N PHE A 76 -21.91 42.89 -7.97
CA PHE A 76 -22.90 43.80 -7.40
C PHE A 76 -24.18 43.74 -8.24
N LEU A 77 -25.32 43.59 -7.56
CA LEU A 77 -26.63 43.42 -8.22
C LEU A 77 -27.27 44.74 -8.63
N ASP A 78 -26.80 45.83 -8.04
CA ASP A 78 -27.31 47.18 -8.22
C ASP A 78 -26.20 48.15 -8.66
N LYS A 79 -26.58 49.31 -9.22
CA LYS A 79 -25.66 50.35 -9.68
C LYS A 79 -25.00 51.13 -8.54
N GLU A 80 -25.61 51.10 -7.34
CA GLU A 80 -25.11 51.78 -6.14
C GLU A 80 -24.14 50.92 -5.33
N ASN A 81 -23.86 49.66 -5.79
CA ASN A 81 -23.03 48.70 -5.11
C ASN A 81 -23.48 48.34 -3.68
N THR A 82 -24.82 48.49 -3.43
CA THR A 82 -25.38 48.19 -2.13
C THR A 82 -25.68 46.72 -1.89
N HIS A 83 -25.80 45.93 -2.97
CA HIS A 83 -26.06 44.49 -2.93
C HIS A 83 -24.87 43.72 -3.56
N GLN A 84 -24.05 43.14 -2.72
CA GLN A 84 -22.95 42.29 -3.15
C GLN A 84 -23.33 40.80 -3.07
N PHE A 85 -23.19 40.09 -4.16
CA PHE A 85 -23.44 38.66 -4.23
C PHE A 85 -22.20 37.92 -4.71
N GLN A 86 -21.78 36.90 -3.94
CA GLN A 86 -20.71 35.99 -4.32
C GLN A 86 -21.18 34.56 -4.16
N ALA A 87 -20.90 33.72 -5.13
CA ALA A 87 -21.13 32.30 -5.06
C ALA A 87 -19.91 31.55 -5.62
N SER A 88 -19.55 30.45 -4.99
CA SER A 88 -18.54 29.57 -5.56
C SER A 88 -18.92 28.09 -5.39
N VAL A 89 -18.53 27.30 -6.39
CA VAL A 89 -18.66 25.86 -6.36
C VAL A 89 -17.31 25.26 -6.69
N ILE A 90 -16.86 24.34 -5.88
CA ILE A 90 -15.61 23.60 -6.06
C ILE A 90 -15.95 22.12 -6.09
N GLY A 91 -15.62 21.46 -7.19
CA GLY A 91 -15.67 20.00 -7.33
C GLY A 91 -14.26 19.41 -7.31
N GLU A 92 -14.08 18.32 -6.57
CA GLU A 92 -12.81 17.61 -6.47
C GLU A 92 -13.03 16.11 -6.64
N LEU A 93 -12.21 15.50 -7.48
CA LEU A 93 -12.14 14.05 -7.68
C LEU A 93 -10.72 13.62 -7.41
N SER A 94 -10.53 12.60 -6.60
CA SER A 94 -9.22 11.99 -6.39
C SER A 94 -9.29 10.48 -6.42
N SER A 95 -8.20 9.88 -6.87
CA SER A 95 -8.02 8.43 -6.85
C SER A 95 -6.57 8.11 -6.49
N THR A 96 -6.41 7.19 -5.58
CA THR A 96 -5.11 6.65 -5.16
C THR A 96 -5.15 5.15 -5.30
N LEU A 97 -4.26 4.61 -6.10
CA LEU A 97 -4.04 3.19 -6.27
C LEU A 97 -2.71 2.82 -5.64
N TYR A 98 -2.77 2.03 -4.59
CA TYR A 98 -1.60 1.44 -3.94
C TYR A 98 -1.50 -0.03 -4.32
N THR A 99 -0.41 -0.41 -4.98
CA THR A 99 -0.08 -1.79 -5.31
C THR A 99 1.22 -2.19 -4.64
N GLY A 100 1.32 -3.42 -4.19
CA GLY A 100 2.51 -3.91 -3.53
C GLY A 100 2.74 -5.39 -3.79
N PHE A 101 4.01 -5.76 -3.76
CA PHE A 101 4.46 -7.15 -3.79
C PHE A 101 5.57 -7.32 -2.77
N ALA A 102 5.43 -8.30 -1.89
CA ALA A 102 6.45 -8.65 -0.91
C ALA A 102 6.69 -10.17 -0.92
N ILE A 103 7.94 -10.60 -0.90
CA ILE A 103 8.30 -12.00 -0.83
C ILE A 103 9.59 -12.19 -0.04
N THR A 104 9.66 -13.30 0.69
CA THR A 104 10.87 -13.78 1.36
C THR A 104 11.25 -15.12 0.75
N LYS A 105 12.42 -15.20 0.15
CA LYS A 105 12.99 -16.41 -0.42
C LYS A 105 14.28 -16.77 0.26
N ARG A 106 14.45 -18.03 0.57
CA ARG A 106 15.67 -18.62 1.13
C ARG A 106 16.39 -19.44 0.05
N GLY A 107 17.66 -19.72 0.27
CA GLY A 107 18.48 -20.37 -0.74
C GLY A 107 19.03 -19.43 -1.81
N TYR A 108 19.10 -18.13 -1.55
CA TYR A 108 19.61 -17.15 -2.50
C TYR A 108 21.13 -17.15 -2.54
N ILE A 109 21.69 -17.36 -3.74
CA ILE A 109 23.13 -17.43 -3.98
C ILE A 109 23.50 -16.39 -5.06
N PRO A 110 23.86 -15.15 -4.67
CA PRO A 110 24.18 -14.09 -5.62
C PRO A 110 25.42 -14.41 -6.48
N GLU A 111 26.39 -15.11 -5.90
CA GLU A 111 27.65 -15.46 -6.56
C GLU A 111 27.46 -16.50 -7.69
N ARG A 112 26.35 -17.23 -7.70
CA ARG A 112 25.97 -18.20 -8.74
C ARG A 112 25.01 -17.64 -9.78
N GLY A 113 25.04 -16.34 -10.02
CA GLY A 113 24.14 -15.71 -11.00
C GLY A 113 22.77 -15.38 -10.47
N MET A 114 22.66 -15.04 -9.18
CA MET A 114 21.41 -14.68 -8.51
C MET A 114 20.36 -15.81 -8.51
N LEU A 115 20.81 -17.03 -8.41
CA LEU A 115 19.96 -18.22 -8.37
C LEU A 115 19.44 -18.50 -6.98
N PHE A 116 18.36 -19.26 -6.91
CA PHE A 116 17.85 -19.84 -5.69
C PHE A 116 18.10 -21.35 -5.73
N ASP A 117 18.60 -21.88 -4.62
CA ASP A 117 18.73 -23.33 -4.43
C ASP A 117 17.39 -23.91 -3.97
N ASP A 118 17.16 -25.16 -4.28
CA ASP A 118 15.95 -25.87 -3.89
C ASP A 118 16.01 -26.34 -2.44
N VAL A 119 14.84 -26.67 -1.90
CA VAL A 119 14.71 -27.23 -0.56
C VAL A 119 15.47 -28.57 -0.52
N ASN A 120 16.35 -28.73 0.46
CA ASN A 120 17.06 -29.98 0.65
C ASN A 120 16.17 -30.97 1.44
N LEU A 121 15.41 -31.77 0.73
CA LEU A 121 14.63 -32.86 1.30
C LEU A 121 15.36 -34.18 1.00
N PRO A 122 16.10 -34.75 1.94
CA PRO A 122 16.73 -36.05 1.75
C PRO A 122 15.66 -37.15 1.65
N ASP A 123 15.78 -38.01 0.65
CA ASP A 123 14.85 -39.08 0.35
C ASP A 123 14.73 -40.15 1.46
N SER A 124 15.55 -40.08 2.51
CA SER A 124 15.69 -41.17 3.46
C SER A 124 15.81 -40.79 4.95
N TRP A 125 15.26 -39.68 5.34
CA TRP A 125 15.37 -39.25 6.74
C TRP A 125 14.49 -40.04 7.72
N GLY A 126 13.90 -41.14 7.31
CA GLY A 126 13.28 -42.12 8.20
C GLY A 126 12.42 -41.46 9.29
N TYR A 127 12.39 -41.84 10.49
CA TYR A 127 11.53 -41.42 11.57
C TYR A 127 12.00 -40.17 12.35
N LEU A 128 12.83 -39.29 11.77
CA LEU A 128 13.28 -38.08 12.46
C LEU A 128 12.22 -36.97 12.31
N GLU A 129 11.72 -36.46 13.42
CA GLU A 129 10.89 -35.25 13.42
C GLU A 129 11.78 -34.04 13.14
N PHE A 130 11.71 -33.52 11.95
CA PHE A 130 12.37 -32.27 11.59
C PHE A 130 11.48 -31.07 11.88
N PRO A 131 12.07 -29.95 12.31
CA PRO A 131 11.36 -28.68 12.29
C PRO A 131 10.91 -28.40 10.87
N ASN A 132 9.63 -28.37 10.66
CA ASN A 132 8.94 -28.43 9.38
C ASN A 132 9.18 -27.16 8.54
N TYR A 133 10.27 -27.12 7.75
CA TYR A 133 10.54 -26.05 6.81
C TYR A 133 9.52 -26.04 5.66
N ASP A 134 9.09 -27.19 5.20
CA ASP A 134 8.02 -27.32 4.22
C ASP A 134 6.69 -26.75 4.77
N GLY A 135 6.41 -26.94 6.03
CA GLY A 135 5.30 -26.29 6.73
C GLY A 135 5.42 -24.76 6.73
N TRP A 136 6.62 -24.21 6.92
CA TRP A 136 6.85 -22.78 6.81
C TRP A 136 6.58 -22.26 5.38
N LEU A 137 7.06 -22.98 4.36
CA LEU A 137 6.80 -22.63 2.95
C LEU A 137 5.30 -22.65 2.63
N LYS A 138 4.56 -23.60 3.17
CA LYS A 138 3.13 -23.75 2.94
C LYS A 138 2.26 -22.78 3.74
N SER A 139 2.66 -22.43 4.95
CA SER A 139 1.84 -21.63 5.88
C SER A 139 2.20 -20.15 5.89
N ASN A 140 3.46 -19.79 5.62
CA ASN A 140 3.91 -18.40 5.73
C ASN A 140 3.54 -17.58 4.47
N PRO A 141 2.71 -16.53 4.61
CA PRO A 141 2.34 -15.69 3.48
C PRO A 141 3.55 -15.06 2.76
N SER A 142 4.59 -14.69 3.53
CA SER A 142 5.79 -14.06 2.95
C SER A 142 6.57 -15.02 2.04
N ALA A 143 6.55 -16.34 2.32
CA ALA A 143 7.18 -17.35 1.47
C ALA A 143 6.44 -17.54 0.14
N LYS A 144 5.11 -17.40 0.16
CA LYS A 144 4.24 -17.52 -1.03
C LYS A 144 4.24 -16.26 -1.89
N GLY A 145 4.57 -15.13 -1.29
CA GLY A 145 4.42 -13.80 -1.88
C GLY A 145 3.08 -13.17 -1.53
N ILE A 146 3.16 -11.92 -1.11
CA ILE A 146 2.01 -11.11 -0.71
C ILE A 146 1.78 -10.07 -1.80
N LEU A 147 0.58 -10.05 -2.35
CA LEU A 147 0.12 -9.03 -3.26
C LEU A 147 -0.82 -8.09 -2.52
N THR A 148 -0.57 -6.80 -2.64
CA THR A 148 -1.42 -5.75 -2.09
C THR A 148 -2.02 -4.95 -3.25
N HIS A 149 -3.34 -4.74 -3.21
CA HIS A 149 -4.05 -3.91 -4.17
C HIS A 149 -5.11 -3.12 -3.41
N ASN A 150 -4.89 -1.82 -3.27
CA ASN A 150 -5.77 -0.95 -2.51
C ASN A 150 -6.11 0.30 -3.31
N LEU A 151 -7.37 0.38 -3.77
CA LEU A 151 -7.89 1.50 -4.53
C LEU A 151 -8.76 2.37 -3.63
N THR A 152 -8.41 3.65 -3.54
CA THR A 152 -9.20 4.67 -2.83
C THR A 152 -9.64 5.73 -3.82
N ARG A 153 -10.95 5.99 -3.88
CA ARG A 153 -11.56 7.04 -4.70
C ARG A 153 -12.37 7.96 -3.80
N GLN A 154 -12.24 9.24 -4.06
CA GLN A 154 -12.95 10.26 -3.31
C GLN A 154 -13.53 11.30 -4.26
N VAL A 155 -14.70 11.82 -3.91
CA VAL A 155 -15.34 12.94 -4.57
C VAL A 155 -15.77 13.93 -3.51
N GLY A 156 -15.52 15.20 -3.76
CA GLY A 156 -15.95 16.29 -2.89
C GLY A 156 -16.63 17.39 -3.71
N LEU A 157 -17.68 17.96 -3.17
CA LEU A 157 -18.35 19.14 -3.70
C LEU A 157 -18.52 20.16 -2.58
N VAL A 158 -17.99 21.34 -2.79
CA VAL A 158 -18.10 22.46 -1.85
C VAL A 158 -18.83 23.61 -2.52
N GLY A 159 -19.91 24.10 -1.90
CA GLY A 159 -20.64 25.28 -2.29
C GLY A 159 -20.52 26.37 -1.24
N THR A 160 -20.25 27.60 -1.66
CA THR A 160 -20.23 28.76 -0.78
C THR A 160 -21.12 29.86 -1.37
N LEU A 161 -21.87 30.51 -0.50
CA LEU A 161 -22.70 31.65 -0.84
C LEU A 161 -22.41 32.78 0.15
N PHE A 162 -22.19 33.97 -0.38
CA PHE A 162 -22.03 35.20 0.39
C PHE A 162 -22.98 36.27 -0.20
N TYR A 163 -23.67 36.92 0.65
CA TYR A 163 -24.51 38.08 0.32
C TYR A 163 -24.33 39.16 1.35
N ALA A 164 -24.09 40.39 0.89
CA ALA A 164 -24.01 41.57 1.75
C ALA A 164 -24.92 42.65 1.23
N TYR A 165 -25.65 43.30 2.15
CA TYR A 165 -26.48 44.47 1.92
C TYR A 165 -25.93 45.69 2.66
N LYS A 166 -25.54 46.73 1.92
CA LYS A 166 -24.94 47.97 2.44
C LYS A 166 -23.78 47.75 3.43
N ASP A 167 -23.04 46.63 3.25
CA ASP A 167 -21.98 46.19 4.17
C ASP A 167 -22.41 46.08 5.67
N ALA A 168 -23.67 46.27 5.95
CA ALA A 168 -24.23 46.21 7.30
C ALA A 168 -24.86 44.86 7.65
N TYR A 169 -25.45 44.20 6.65
CA TYR A 169 -26.05 42.89 6.82
C TYR A 169 -25.34 41.86 5.94
N ILE A 170 -24.75 40.85 6.56
CA ILE A 170 -23.95 39.83 5.89
C ILE A 170 -24.57 38.47 6.14
N PHE A 171 -24.80 37.72 5.04
CA PHE A 171 -25.25 36.33 5.08
C PHE A 171 -24.20 35.44 4.44
N ASN A 172 -23.79 34.37 5.13
CA ASN A 172 -22.88 33.35 4.64
C ASN A 172 -23.52 31.97 4.77
N ALA A 173 -23.46 31.19 3.69
CA ALA A 173 -23.81 29.78 3.70
C ALA A 173 -22.73 28.94 3.06
N ASN A 174 -22.39 27.84 3.70
CA ASN A 174 -21.42 26.88 3.21
C ASN A 174 -22.01 25.47 3.27
N MET A 175 -21.81 24.71 2.24
CA MET A 175 -22.24 23.31 2.14
C MET A 175 -21.10 22.47 1.59
N ARG A 176 -20.94 21.27 2.14
CA ARG A 176 -19.97 20.29 1.65
C ARG A 176 -20.62 18.90 1.57
N ILE A 177 -20.35 18.21 0.49
CA ILE A 177 -20.75 16.83 0.27
C ILE A 177 -19.49 16.05 -0.11
N ASP A 178 -19.22 15.00 0.63
CA ASP A 178 -18.08 14.10 0.36
C ASP A 178 -18.59 12.68 0.10
N GLY A 179 -17.90 11.97 -0.79
CA GLY A 179 -18.14 10.58 -1.08
C GLY A 179 -16.83 9.82 -1.18
N SER A 180 -16.81 8.58 -0.75
CA SER A 180 -15.65 7.70 -0.89
C SER A 180 -16.08 6.25 -1.04
N ASN A 181 -15.29 5.46 -1.78
CA ASN A 181 -15.46 4.01 -1.83
C ASN A 181 -14.99 3.31 -0.54
N LYS A 182 -14.51 4.04 0.46
CA LYS A 182 -14.13 3.53 1.79
C LYS A 182 -15.20 3.74 2.85
N PHE A 183 -16.31 4.38 2.51
CA PHE A 183 -17.42 4.61 3.44
C PHE A 183 -18.48 3.52 3.31
N GLY A 184 -18.96 3.00 4.46
CA GLY A 184 -20.07 2.03 4.57
C GLY A 184 -19.64 0.57 4.44
N ASP A 185 -20.63 -0.33 4.52
CA ASP A 185 -20.43 -1.80 4.58
C ASP A 185 -19.88 -2.41 3.28
N ARG A 186 -20.08 -1.73 2.14
CA ARG A 186 -19.59 -2.14 0.82
C ARG A 186 -18.54 -1.18 0.29
N SER A 187 -17.52 -0.95 1.10
CA SER A 187 -16.54 0.11 0.92
C SER A 187 -15.74 0.07 -0.39
N ASN A 188 -15.66 -1.04 -1.09
CA ASN A 188 -14.87 -1.14 -2.32
C ASN A 188 -15.70 -1.10 -3.62
N GLU A 189 -17.03 -1.09 -3.52
CA GLU A 189 -17.90 -1.23 -4.69
C GLU A 189 -18.49 0.10 -5.18
N LYS A 190 -18.82 1.02 -4.28
CA LYS A 190 -19.54 2.25 -4.60
C LYS A 190 -19.00 3.45 -3.86
N LEU A 191 -19.17 4.64 -4.44
CA LEU A 191 -18.98 5.91 -3.75
C LEU A 191 -20.19 6.14 -2.84
N ASN A 192 -19.97 6.21 -1.54
CA ASN A 192 -20.99 6.52 -0.56
C ASN A 192 -20.88 8.00 -0.15
N PRO A 193 -21.90 8.82 -0.38
CA PRO A 193 -21.87 10.22 0.01
C PRO A 193 -22.05 10.39 1.51
N ILE A 194 -21.41 11.42 2.06
CA ILE A 194 -21.60 11.94 3.41
C ILE A 194 -21.91 13.42 3.27
N TRP A 195 -22.99 13.89 3.90
CA TRP A 195 -23.43 15.30 3.96
C TRP A 195 -23.55 15.78 5.38
#